data_4053c80aa224940b1941418b8092e33d
#
_entry.id   4053c80aa224940b1941418b8092e33d
#
_cell.length_a   1.000
_cell.length_b   1.000
_cell.length_c   1.000
_cell.angle_alpha   90.00
_cell.angle_beta   90.00
_cell.angle_gamma   90.00
#
_symmetry.space_group_name_H-M   'P 1'
#
loop_
_entity.id
_entity.type
_entity.pdbx_description
1 polymer ?
#
loop_
_entity_poly.entity_id
_entity_poly.type
_entity_poly.pdbx_seq_one_letter_code
_entity_poly.pdbx_strand_id
1 'polypeptide(L)'
;NVSVCLIETGPKDNSEAIHTPALFAFILNDENPKYVYPYETVPQNEFSSVTVTEGTANLADSAGGTYQVPQEYQTNRRGYQPRGKTLGGSSSVNAMLYIRGHKWDYDHWASLGNEGWSYDDVLPYFKKAEGNEQFKNHFHNDSGPLNVAKIRNNNPFVSMFIEAGTQHYKYTDDFNGEDQEGIGRYQVTQKNGRRWSTAAAYLNPARVRPNLTILTDTTVDKVIFENKTAKAVKCLINGIPEEIRCAKEVLLCGGAYGSPTLLQRSGVGNRAFLESKEIECIHELNGVGENLQDHIDYITSHRVDSWSLMGSQSLKFILRAPFEVLRYILTRTGMFSSPIAEGGAFLKTSEDLEAPDIQLHFAIGMIEDHGRKKTPGNGFSCHVCLLRPKSIGTVRIASKDPFKDPEIDPQFLSNREDMSTMVKGYKVMMKILNTQPLNQFSNVLDPVNINDDKAIESAIRARSDTIYHPIGTCKMGNDEMAVVDTNLSVHGLSGIRVVDASIMPTLVGGNTNAPTIMIAEKAADIIREQNKL
;
A
#
# COMPACT_ATOMS: atom_id res chain seq x y z
N ASN A 1 -2.28 33.86 4.01
CA ASN A 1 -1.04 33.93 3.23
C ASN A 1 0.13 33.36 4.04
N VAL A 2 0.21 32.01 4.15
CA VAL A 2 1.32 31.31 4.80
C VAL A 2 2.23 30.76 3.72
N SER A 3 3.55 30.93 3.88
CA SER A 3 4.54 30.29 3.02
C SER A 3 4.67 28.82 3.40
N VAL A 4 4.80 27.96 2.41
CA VAL A 4 4.97 26.51 2.55
C VAL A 4 6.23 26.08 1.81
N CYS A 5 7.09 25.32 2.47
CA CYS A 5 8.22 24.64 1.86
C CYS A 5 7.95 23.13 1.87
N LEU A 6 7.80 22.53 0.69
CA LEU A 6 7.70 21.09 0.51
C LEU A 6 9.07 20.54 0.18
N ILE A 7 9.52 19.55 0.96
CA ILE A 7 10.82 18.91 0.80
C ILE A 7 10.61 17.45 0.44
N GLU A 8 11.20 17.00 -0.66
CA GLU A 8 11.14 15.64 -1.17
C GLU A 8 12.55 15.10 -1.44
N THR A 9 12.86 13.93 -0.90
CA THR A 9 14.18 13.31 -1.10
C THR A 9 14.40 12.88 -2.56
N GLY A 10 13.33 12.42 -3.21
CA GLY A 10 13.40 11.98 -4.59
C GLY A 10 13.30 13.10 -5.62
N PRO A 11 13.46 12.75 -6.90
CA PRO A 11 13.34 13.68 -8.01
C PRO A 11 11.88 14.05 -8.31
N LYS A 12 11.70 14.94 -9.30
CA LYS A 12 10.39 15.26 -9.87
C LYS A 12 9.76 14.03 -10.54
N ASP A 13 8.42 13.97 -10.50
CA ASP A 13 7.58 12.89 -11.06
C ASP A 13 7.35 12.97 -12.57
N ASN A 14 8.29 13.47 -13.35
CA ASN A 14 8.12 13.78 -14.78
C ASN A 14 8.42 12.62 -15.75
N SER A 15 8.47 11.36 -15.26
CA SER A 15 8.68 10.16 -16.07
C SER A 15 7.36 9.64 -16.67
N GLU A 16 7.34 9.32 -17.97
CA GLU A 16 6.18 8.64 -18.59
C GLU A 16 5.91 7.26 -17.98
N ALA A 17 6.93 6.60 -17.41
CA ALA A 17 6.73 5.35 -16.68
C ALA A 17 5.85 5.54 -15.43
N ILE A 18 5.97 6.68 -14.73
CA ILE A 18 5.09 7.04 -13.61
C ILE A 18 3.66 7.27 -14.10
N HIS A 19 3.49 7.99 -15.22
CA HIS A 19 2.17 8.42 -15.69
C HIS A 19 1.41 7.36 -16.47
N THR A 20 2.09 6.34 -17.02
CA THR A 20 1.47 5.22 -17.75
C THR A 20 1.11 4.10 -16.78
N PRO A 21 -0.19 3.81 -16.58
CA PRO A 21 -0.65 2.94 -15.50
C PRO A 21 0.05 1.58 -15.43
N ALA A 22 0.13 0.82 -16.52
CA ALA A 22 0.71 -0.52 -16.52
C ALA A 22 2.22 -0.55 -16.25
N LEU A 23 2.91 0.60 -16.32
CA LEU A 23 4.37 0.65 -16.14
C LEU A 23 4.81 0.76 -14.68
N PHE A 24 3.89 0.87 -13.72
CA PHE A 24 4.26 0.93 -12.30
C PHE A 24 5.06 -0.30 -11.83
N ALA A 25 4.75 -1.48 -12.38
CA ALA A 25 5.46 -2.70 -12.04
C ALA A 25 6.96 -2.65 -12.44
N PHE A 26 7.29 -1.94 -13.52
CA PHE A 26 8.69 -1.73 -13.91
C PHE A 26 9.42 -0.75 -12.98
N ILE A 27 8.70 0.27 -12.47
CA ILE A 27 9.27 1.23 -11.50
C ILE A 27 9.56 0.54 -10.17
N LEU A 28 8.66 -0.33 -9.69
CA LEU A 28 8.82 -1.04 -8.43
C LEU A 28 9.97 -2.07 -8.47
N ASN A 29 10.30 -2.58 -9.66
CA ASN A 29 11.26 -3.64 -9.88
C ASN A 29 12.52 -3.18 -10.60
N ASP A 30 12.80 -1.88 -10.63
CA ASP A 30 14.03 -1.31 -11.19
C ASP A 30 15.22 -1.74 -10.32
N GLU A 31 16.25 -2.33 -10.94
CA GLU A 31 17.49 -2.73 -10.25
C GLU A 31 18.26 -1.52 -9.68
N ASN A 32 18.06 -0.33 -10.27
CA ASN A 32 18.60 0.94 -9.79
C ASN A 32 17.46 1.95 -9.56
N PRO A 33 16.67 1.79 -8.48
CA PRO A 33 15.41 2.49 -8.31
C PRO A 33 15.63 3.99 -8.07
N LYS A 34 15.23 4.78 -9.07
CA LYS A 34 15.27 6.23 -8.99
C LYS A 34 14.09 6.82 -8.22
N TYR A 35 12.90 6.21 -8.36
CA TYR A 35 11.62 6.71 -7.88
C TYR A 35 11.07 5.94 -6.67
N VAL A 36 11.84 4.99 -6.16
CA VAL A 36 11.43 4.07 -5.10
C VAL A 36 12.56 3.89 -4.09
N TYR A 37 12.23 3.79 -2.82
CA TYR A 37 13.08 3.19 -1.81
C TYR A 37 12.87 1.67 -1.88
N PRO A 38 13.89 0.87 -2.18
CA PRO A 38 13.77 -0.59 -2.28
C PRO A 38 13.99 -1.26 -0.92
N TYR A 39 13.26 -0.81 0.11
CA TYR A 39 13.44 -1.34 1.45
C TYR A 39 13.14 -2.84 1.51
N GLU A 40 13.74 -3.49 2.48
CA GLU A 40 13.46 -4.86 2.88
C GLU A 40 13.19 -4.93 4.37
N THR A 41 12.40 -5.93 4.78
CA THR A 41 12.23 -6.22 6.21
C THR A 41 13.52 -6.76 6.81
N VAL A 42 13.63 -6.73 8.13
CA VAL A 42 14.52 -7.70 8.82
C VAL A 42 14.06 -9.13 8.49
N PRO A 43 14.91 -10.16 8.69
CA PRO A 43 14.48 -11.54 8.49
C PRO A 43 13.20 -11.84 9.30
N GLN A 44 12.16 -12.37 8.62
CA GLN A 44 10.87 -12.65 9.25
C GLN A 44 10.83 -14.11 9.72
N ASN A 45 10.61 -14.33 11.01
CA ASN A 45 10.64 -15.68 11.60
C ASN A 45 9.60 -16.65 11.02
N GLU A 46 8.45 -16.12 10.60
CA GLU A 46 7.35 -16.89 10.05
C GLU A 46 7.42 -17.05 8.52
N PHE A 47 8.35 -16.37 7.86
CA PHE A 47 8.60 -16.54 6.43
C PHE A 47 9.62 -17.64 6.18
N SER A 48 9.28 -18.54 5.26
CA SER A 48 10.20 -19.56 4.76
C SER A 48 10.60 -19.25 3.32
N SER A 49 11.76 -19.77 2.89
CA SER A 49 12.11 -19.88 1.48
C SER A 49 12.00 -21.34 1.05
N VAL A 50 11.52 -21.55 -0.17
CA VAL A 50 11.45 -22.90 -0.74
C VAL A 50 12.73 -23.13 -1.53
N THR A 51 13.59 -24.02 -1.07
CA THR A 51 14.72 -24.52 -1.83
C THR A 51 14.31 -25.81 -2.53
N VAL A 52 14.24 -25.80 -3.85
CA VAL A 52 14.06 -27.00 -4.66
C VAL A 52 15.41 -27.68 -4.75
N THR A 53 15.61 -28.77 -3.99
CA THR A 53 16.81 -29.63 -4.15
C THR A 53 16.55 -30.68 -5.22
N GLU A 54 17.57 -31.02 -6.01
CA GLU A 54 17.51 -32.17 -6.92
C GLU A 54 17.18 -33.43 -6.12
N GLY A 55 16.03 -34.08 -6.39
CA GLY A 55 15.58 -35.26 -5.68
C GLY A 55 14.17 -35.19 -5.07
N THR A 56 13.36 -34.22 -5.49
CA THR A 56 11.98 -34.05 -5.06
C THR A 56 11.08 -35.20 -5.48
N ALA A 57 10.22 -35.68 -4.58
CA ALA A 57 9.19 -36.66 -4.92
C ALA A 57 8.12 -36.02 -5.82
N ASN A 58 7.87 -36.66 -6.96
CA ASN A 58 6.75 -36.29 -7.81
C ASN A 58 5.45 -36.83 -7.20
N LEU A 59 4.55 -35.96 -6.79
CA LEU A 59 3.20 -36.33 -6.38
C LEU A 59 2.24 -36.10 -7.56
N ALA A 60 1.40 -37.10 -7.83
CA ALA A 60 0.33 -36.97 -8.82
C ALA A 60 -0.84 -36.19 -8.19
N ASP A 61 -1.36 -35.20 -8.90
CA ASP A 61 -2.60 -34.54 -8.53
C ASP A 61 -3.81 -35.39 -8.97
N SER A 62 -5.02 -35.02 -8.54
CA SER A 62 -6.27 -35.70 -8.90
C SER A 62 -6.61 -35.60 -10.39
N ALA A 63 -5.88 -34.84 -11.19
CA ALA A 63 -6.03 -34.66 -12.62
C ALA A 63 -4.92 -35.37 -13.43
N GLY A 64 -4.01 -36.11 -12.76
CA GLY A 64 -2.90 -36.82 -13.38
C GLY A 64 -1.65 -35.95 -13.68
N GLY A 65 -1.62 -34.72 -13.20
CA GLY A 65 -0.43 -33.86 -13.22
C GLY A 65 0.56 -34.23 -12.11
N THR A 66 1.86 -34.08 -12.35
CA THR A 66 2.89 -34.25 -11.32
C THR A 66 3.42 -32.90 -10.87
N TYR A 67 3.55 -32.69 -9.56
CA TYR A 67 4.19 -31.51 -9.00
C TYR A 67 5.33 -31.91 -8.06
N GLN A 68 6.33 -31.03 -7.99
CA GLN A 68 7.48 -31.24 -7.13
C GLN A 68 7.22 -30.66 -5.73
N VAL A 69 7.42 -31.46 -4.70
CA VAL A 69 7.33 -31.00 -3.31
C VAL A 69 8.74 -30.64 -2.84
N PRO A 70 8.99 -29.41 -2.38
CA PRO A 70 10.28 -29.03 -1.82
C PRO A 70 10.61 -29.80 -0.55
N GLN A 71 11.85 -30.28 -0.41
CA GLN A 71 12.24 -31.08 0.75
C GLN A 71 12.77 -30.26 1.94
N GLU A 72 13.18 -29.01 1.74
CA GLU A 72 13.67 -28.14 2.82
C GLU A 72 13.12 -26.72 2.74
N TYR A 73 12.66 -26.21 3.89
CA TYR A 73 12.27 -24.82 4.07
C TYR A 73 13.38 -24.09 4.87
N GLN A 74 13.95 -23.04 4.27
CA GLN A 74 14.76 -22.10 5.04
C GLN A 74 13.82 -21.06 5.68
N THR A 75 13.95 -20.87 6.99
CA THR A 75 13.25 -19.80 7.73
C THR A 75 13.97 -18.46 7.56
N ASN A 76 13.30 -17.38 7.96
CA ASN A 76 13.86 -16.03 8.00
C ASN A 76 14.06 -15.33 6.64
N ARG A 77 13.18 -15.55 5.68
CA ARG A 77 13.16 -14.76 4.43
C ARG A 77 12.84 -13.29 4.73
N ARG A 78 13.46 -12.38 4.00
CA ARG A 78 13.10 -10.96 4.01
C ARG A 78 11.93 -10.70 3.07
N GLY A 79 11.07 -9.77 3.44
CA GLY A 79 10.02 -9.23 2.59
C GLY A 79 10.48 -7.95 1.89
N TYR A 80 9.98 -7.69 0.68
CA TYR A 80 10.29 -6.49 -0.09
C TYR A 80 9.29 -5.38 0.22
N GLN A 81 9.78 -4.20 0.64
CA GLN A 81 8.97 -3.08 1.17
C GLN A 81 9.14 -1.78 0.36
N PRO A 82 8.79 -1.73 -0.93
CA PRO A 82 9.02 -0.56 -1.76
C PRO A 82 8.17 0.65 -1.33
N ARG A 83 8.77 1.84 -1.29
CA ARG A 83 8.09 3.11 -1.01
C ARG A 83 8.44 4.16 -2.06
N GLY A 84 7.48 5.03 -2.38
CA GLY A 84 7.71 6.10 -3.35
C GLY A 84 8.78 7.09 -2.87
N LYS A 85 9.69 7.46 -3.80
CA LYS A 85 10.79 8.42 -3.63
C LYS A 85 10.74 9.42 -4.77
N THR A 86 9.71 10.24 -4.78
CA THR A 86 9.45 11.26 -5.81
C THR A 86 8.31 12.16 -5.38
N LEU A 87 8.10 13.27 -6.05
CA LEU A 87 6.91 14.11 -5.81
C LEU A 87 5.64 13.28 -5.92
N GLY A 88 4.76 13.40 -4.92
CA GLY A 88 3.56 12.56 -4.77
C GLY A 88 3.80 11.27 -3.98
N GLY A 89 5.05 10.95 -3.60
CA GLY A 89 5.37 9.79 -2.80
C GLY A 89 4.84 8.49 -3.41
N SER A 90 4.33 7.58 -2.56
CA SER A 90 3.80 6.28 -3.01
C SER A 90 2.59 6.39 -3.93
N SER A 91 1.84 7.53 -3.96
CA SER A 91 0.77 7.71 -4.94
C SER A 91 1.26 7.80 -6.39
N SER A 92 2.55 8.15 -6.59
CA SER A 92 3.18 8.22 -7.90
C SER A 92 3.69 6.85 -8.42
N VAL A 93 3.71 5.82 -7.58
CA VAL A 93 4.25 4.49 -7.94
C VAL A 93 3.32 3.32 -7.61
N ASN A 94 2.17 3.55 -6.95
CA ASN A 94 1.19 2.53 -6.57
C ASN A 94 0.39 1.96 -7.75
N ALA A 95 -0.44 0.95 -7.49
CA ALA A 95 -1.36 0.35 -8.47
C ALA A 95 -2.65 1.16 -8.70
N MET A 96 -2.78 2.36 -8.14
CA MET A 96 -3.89 3.32 -8.36
C MET A 96 -5.29 2.86 -7.91
N LEU A 97 -5.45 1.75 -7.23
CA LEU A 97 -6.76 1.30 -6.76
C LEU A 97 -7.32 2.32 -5.75
N TYR A 98 -8.60 2.70 -5.94
CA TYR A 98 -9.29 3.64 -5.06
C TYR A 98 -10.21 2.90 -4.11
N ILE A 99 -9.78 2.74 -2.88
CA ILE A 99 -10.51 2.10 -1.78
C ILE A 99 -10.37 2.97 -0.54
N ARG A 100 -11.48 3.17 0.19
CA ARG A 100 -11.54 4.01 1.39
C ARG A 100 -11.35 3.22 2.69
N GLY A 101 -11.51 1.90 2.66
CA GLY A 101 -11.72 1.07 3.84
C GLY A 101 -13.20 0.92 4.16
N HIS A 102 -13.52 0.21 5.21
CA HIS A 102 -14.88 -0.03 5.69
C HIS A 102 -15.29 1.00 6.73
N LYS A 103 -16.59 1.31 6.83
CA LYS A 103 -17.14 2.19 7.87
C LYS A 103 -16.68 1.76 9.28
N TRP A 104 -16.69 0.47 9.54
CA TRP A 104 -16.26 -0.11 10.80
C TRP A 104 -14.83 0.32 11.22
N ASP A 105 -13.92 0.49 10.29
CA ASP A 105 -12.52 0.85 10.59
C ASP A 105 -12.42 2.21 11.28
N TYR A 106 -13.16 3.19 10.81
CA TYR A 106 -13.17 4.57 11.36
C TYR A 106 -14.00 4.67 12.64
N ASP A 107 -15.13 3.97 12.70
CA ASP A 107 -15.94 3.89 13.93
C ASP A 107 -15.13 3.18 15.03
N HIS A 108 -14.29 2.20 14.66
CA HIS A 108 -13.33 1.59 15.57
C HIS A 108 -12.25 2.59 16.03
N TRP A 109 -11.68 3.42 15.13
CA TRP A 109 -10.76 4.47 15.56
C TRP A 109 -11.39 5.40 16.59
N ALA A 110 -12.62 5.84 16.38
CA ALA A 110 -13.35 6.65 17.34
C ALA A 110 -13.56 5.93 18.68
N SER A 111 -13.90 4.63 18.66
CA SER A 111 -14.09 3.80 19.86
C SER A 111 -12.81 3.64 20.69
N LEU A 112 -11.63 3.78 20.08
CA LEU A 112 -10.33 3.82 20.75
C LEU A 112 -10.03 5.17 21.43
N GLY A 113 -11.00 6.10 21.46
CA GLY A 113 -10.88 7.42 22.09
C GLY A 113 -10.40 8.51 21.13
N ASN A 114 -10.41 8.27 19.82
CA ASN A 114 -10.05 9.28 18.82
C ASN A 114 -11.32 10.01 18.36
N GLU A 115 -11.82 10.92 19.18
CA GLU A 115 -13.00 11.73 18.86
C GLU A 115 -12.78 12.55 17.57
N GLY A 116 -13.84 12.63 16.74
CA GLY A 116 -13.79 13.31 15.45
C GLY A 116 -13.19 12.47 14.33
N TRP A 117 -12.95 11.15 14.53
CA TRP A 117 -12.39 10.24 13.53
C TRP A 117 -13.32 9.06 13.21
N SER A 118 -14.61 9.13 13.56
CA SER A 118 -15.63 8.17 13.11
C SER A 118 -15.85 8.25 11.60
N TYR A 119 -16.54 7.28 11.02
CA TYR A 119 -16.84 7.30 9.59
C TYR A 119 -17.58 8.57 9.16
N ASP A 120 -18.57 8.99 9.94
CA ASP A 120 -19.34 10.20 9.64
C ASP A 120 -18.47 11.48 9.73
N ASP A 121 -17.46 11.50 10.61
CA ASP A 121 -16.51 12.62 10.71
C ASP A 121 -15.54 12.68 9.53
N VAL A 122 -15.15 11.54 8.94
CA VAL A 122 -14.14 11.49 7.89
C VAL A 122 -14.72 11.42 6.47
N LEU A 123 -15.98 10.98 6.30
CA LEU A 123 -16.65 10.92 5.01
C LEU A 123 -16.65 12.27 4.26
N PRO A 124 -16.88 13.44 4.92
CA PRO A 124 -16.78 14.73 4.26
C PRO A 124 -15.41 14.99 3.60
N TYR A 125 -14.32 14.49 4.21
CA TYR A 125 -12.96 14.67 3.68
C TYR A 125 -12.66 13.72 2.53
N PHE A 126 -13.18 12.50 2.54
CA PHE A 126 -13.17 11.63 1.35
C PHE A 126 -13.89 12.29 0.18
N LYS A 127 -15.08 12.85 0.42
CA LYS A 127 -15.86 13.58 -0.61
C LYS A 127 -15.17 14.87 -1.06
N LYS A 128 -14.49 15.58 -0.16
CA LYS A 128 -13.72 16.79 -0.48
C LYS A 128 -12.55 16.47 -1.42
N ALA A 129 -11.87 15.34 -1.23
CA ALA A 129 -10.78 14.90 -2.07
C ALA A 129 -11.25 14.39 -3.44
N GLU A 130 -12.39 13.71 -3.51
CA GLU A 130 -12.82 12.89 -4.64
C GLU A 130 -13.48 13.68 -5.76
N GLY A 131 -13.02 13.48 -7.01
CA GLY A 131 -13.72 13.82 -8.24
C GLY A 131 -14.08 12.53 -8.99
N ASN A 132 -15.23 11.91 -8.66
CA ASN A 132 -15.64 10.62 -9.18
C ASN A 132 -16.37 10.77 -10.52
N GLU A 133 -15.89 10.08 -11.56
CA GLU A 133 -16.50 10.11 -12.90
C GLU A 133 -17.77 9.26 -13.01
N GLN A 134 -18.05 8.37 -12.01
CA GLN A 134 -19.17 7.41 -12.08
C GLN A 134 -20.30 7.76 -11.13
N PHE A 135 -19.95 8.19 -9.91
CA PHE A 135 -20.91 8.33 -8.82
C PHE A 135 -20.94 9.76 -8.28
N LYS A 136 -22.16 10.21 -7.99
CA LYS A 136 -22.45 11.43 -7.24
C LYS A 136 -23.67 11.16 -6.38
N ASN A 137 -23.46 10.92 -5.09
CA ASN A 137 -24.51 10.53 -4.16
C ASN A 137 -24.11 10.86 -2.72
N HIS A 138 -24.77 10.24 -1.72
CA HIS A 138 -24.43 10.42 -0.31
C HIS A 138 -22.95 10.12 -0.02
N PHE A 139 -22.40 9.08 -0.64
CA PHE A 139 -21.02 8.62 -0.40
C PHE A 139 -19.98 9.31 -1.30
N HIS A 140 -20.37 9.84 -2.44
CA HIS A 140 -19.47 10.29 -3.51
C HIS A 140 -19.65 11.75 -3.91
N ASN A 141 -18.56 12.34 -4.42
CA ASN A 141 -18.54 13.68 -5.01
C ASN A 141 -17.80 13.65 -6.36
N ASP A 142 -18.19 14.55 -7.28
CA ASP A 142 -17.68 14.63 -8.67
C ASP A 142 -16.70 15.79 -8.91
N SER A 143 -16.38 16.58 -7.89
CA SER A 143 -15.69 17.87 -8.05
C SER A 143 -14.41 18.04 -7.26
N GLY A 144 -13.96 17.02 -6.52
CA GLY A 144 -12.69 17.06 -5.81
C GLY A 144 -11.47 16.94 -6.74
N PRO A 145 -10.26 17.27 -6.25
CA PRO A 145 -9.05 17.29 -7.06
C PRO A 145 -8.55 15.90 -7.47
N LEU A 146 -8.81 14.88 -6.65
CA LEU A 146 -8.39 13.50 -6.90
C LEU A 146 -9.39 12.82 -7.85
N ASN A 147 -9.02 12.68 -9.11
CA ASN A 147 -9.89 12.03 -10.08
C ASN A 147 -9.99 10.53 -9.85
N VAL A 148 -11.21 10.03 -9.76
CA VAL A 148 -11.56 8.61 -9.60
C VAL A 148 -12.36 8.16 -10.80
N ALA A 149 -11.91 7.14 -11.49
CA ALA A 149 -12.44 6.72 -12.79
C ALA A 149 -12.63 5.21 -12.89
N LYS A 150 -13.41 4.79 -13.89
CA LYS A 150 -13.41 3.39 -14.37
C LYS A 150 -12.08 3.06 -15.03
N ILE A 151 -11.66 1.80 -14.88
CA ILE A 151 -10.54 1.26 -15.65
C ILE A 151 -10.89 1.27 -17.13
N ARG A 152 -10.00 1.82 -17.96
CA ARG A 152 -10.19 1.95 -19.42
C ARG A 152 -9.70 0.73 -20.21
N ASN A 153 -9.57 -0.42 -19.54
CA ASN A 153 -9.31 -1.72 -20.14
C ASN A 153 -10.50 -2.63 -19.85
N ASN A 154 -11.00 -3.33 -20.85
CA ASN A 154 -12.09 -4.28 -20.69
C ASN A 154 -11.57 -5.69 -20.92
N ASN A 155 -10.89 -6.24 -19.91
CA ASN A 155 -10.29 -7.56 -20.00
C ASN A 155 -11.35 -8.66 -19.79
N PRO A 156 -11.47 -9.65 -20.69
CA PRO A 156 -12.48 -10.72 -20.56
C PRO A 156 -12.25 -11.60 -19.33
N PHE A 157 -11.01 -11.82 -18.90
CA PHE A 157 -10.71 -12.63 -17.72
C PHE A 157 -11.22 -11.99 -16.43
N VAL A 158 -11.25 -10.66 -16.34
CA VAL A 158 -11.88 -9.96 -15.22
C VAL A 158 -13.40 -10.19 -15.20
N SER A 159 -14.04 -10.19 -16.36
CA SER A 159 -15.48 -10.53 -16.45
C SER A 159 -15.74 -11.99 -16.04
N MET A 160 -14.88 -12.91 -16.44
CA MET A 160 -14.95 -14.32 -16.03
C MET A 160 -14.75 -14.49 -14.51
N PHE A 161 -13.83 -13.71 -13.90
CA PHE A 161 -13.62 -13.71 -12.46
C PHE A 161 -14.88 -13.25 -11.71
N ILE A 162 -15.49 -12.17 -12.16
CA ILE A 162 -16.72 -11.64 -11.57
C ILE A 162 -17.88 -12.65 -11.77
N GLU A 163 -18.03 -13.22 -12.96
CA GLU A 163 -19.05 -14.23 -13.25
C GLU A 163 -18.88 -15.49 -12.36
N ALA A 164 -17.67 -15.99 -12.20
CA ALA A 164 -17.38 -17.10 -11.31
C ALA A 164 -17.70 -16.76 -9.85
N GLY A 165 -17.29 -15.58 -9.39
CA GLY A 165 -17.49 -15.17 -8.01
C GLY A 165 -18.93 -14.86 -7.66
N THR A 166 -19.71 -14.32 -8.59
CA THR A 166 -21.13 -13.99 -8.36
C THR A 166 -22.05 -15.22 -8.26
N GLN A 167 -21.52 -16.40 -8.55
CA GLN A 167 -22.22 -17.66 -8.21
C GLN A 167 -22.19 -17.97 -6.71
N HIS A 168 -21.35 -17.29 -5.93
CA HIS A 168 -21.15 -17.53 -4.50
C HIS A 168 -21.34 -16.29 -3.63
N TYR A 169 -21.07 -15.12 -4.19
CA TYR A 169 -21.02 -13.84 -3.47
C TYR A 169 -21.80 -12.78 -4.24
N LYS A 170 -22.25 -11.74 -3.57
CA LYS A 170 -22.98 -10.66 -4.25
C LYS A 170 -22.06 -9.86 -5.17
N TYR A 171 -22.62 -9.35 -6.24
CA TYR A 171 -21.98 -8.35 -7.09
C TYR A 171 -22.03 -6.97 -6.45
N THR A 172 -20.96 -6.21 -6.60
CA THR A 172 -20.94 -4.76 -6.33
C THR A 172 -20.23 -4.02 -7.45
N ASP A 173 -20.73 -2.84 -7.82
CA ASP A 173 -20.07 -1.90 -8.70
C ASP A 173 -19.39 -0.74 -7.94
N ASP A 174 -19.53 -0.74 -6.60
CA ASP A 174 -19.01 0.30 -5.72
C ASP A 174 -18.54 -0.28 -4.37
N PHE A 175 -17.22 -0.42 -4.22
CA PHE A 175 -16.60 -0.83 -2.96
C PHE A 175 -16.49 0.29 -1.93
N ASN A 176 -16.87 1.52 -2.28
CA ASN A 176 -16.74 2.72 -1.44
C ASN A 176 -18.10 3.35 -1.09
N GLY A 177 -19.19 2.65 -1.41
CA GLY A 177 -20.56 3.05 -1.14
C GLY A 177 -21.07 2.60 0.22
N GLU A 178 -22.36 2.24 0.27
CA GLU A 178 -23.04 1.82 1.49
C GLU A 178 -22.48 0.52 2.07
N ASP A 179 -22.09 -0.41 1.17
CA ASP A 179 -21.60 -1.73 1.53
C ASP A 179 -20.37 -2.10 0.69
N GLN A 180 -19.27 -2.37 1.38
CA GLN A 180 -18.01 -2.77 0.76
C GLN A 180 -18.01 -4.24 0.33
N GLU A 181 -18.82 -5.09 0.99
CA GLU A 181 -18.80 -6.54 0.75
C GLU A 181 -19.30 -6.90 -0.65
N GLY A 182 -18.56 -7.73 -1.36
CA GLY A 182 -18.95 -8.23 -2.68
C GLY A 182 -17.77 -8.43 -3.62
N ILE A 183 -18.09 -8.75 -4.89
CA ILE A 183 -17.14 -8.94 -5.98
C ILE A 183 -17.45 -7.99 -7.12
N GLY A 184 -16.42 -7.35 -7.70
CA GLY A 184 -16.62 -6.36 -8.75
C GLY A 184 -15.34 -5.85 -9.39
N ARG A 185 -15.47 -4.75 -10.15
CA ARG A 185 -14.34 -4.02 -10.73
C ARG A 185 -13.90 -2.90 -9.81
N TYR A 186 -12.60 -2.70 -9.70
CA TYR A 186 -12.05 -1.56 -8.97
C TYR A 186 -12.26 -0.24 -9.72
N GLN A 187 -12.45 0.84 -8.95
CA GLN A 187 -12.20 2.21 -9.42
C GLN A 187 -10.72 2.56 -9.22
N VAL A 188 -10.23 3.51 -9.99
CA VAL A 188 -8.81 3.88 -10.00
C VAL A 188 -8.59 5.40 -9.94
N THR A 189 -7.49 5.80 -9.30
CA THR A 189 -7.01 7.18 -9.32
C THR A 189 -6.30 7.48 -10.65
N GLN A 190 -7.10 7.59 -11.69
CA GLN A 190 -6.67 7.91 -13.05
C GLN A 190 -7.51 9.05 -13.64
N LYS A 191 -6.93 9.85 -14.51
CA LYS A 191 -7.62 10.83 -15.34
C LYS A 191 -7.22 10.64 -16.79
N ASN A 192 -8.21 10.47 -17.67
CA ASN A 192 -7.97 10.24 -19.09
C ASN A 192 -6.98 9.08 -19.35
N GLY A 193 -7.08 7.96 -18.59
CA GLY A 193 -6.24 6.78 -18.73
C GLY A 193 -4.77 6.98 -18.31
N ARG A 194 -4.46 8.05 -17.57
CA ARG A 194 -3.15 8.30 -16.96
C ARG A 194 -3.27 8.28 -15.44
N ARG A 195 -2.21 7.89 -14.73
CA ARG A 195 -2.12 8.03 -13.29
C ARG A 195 -2.47 9.45 -12.85
N TRP A 196 -3.27 9.57 -11.80
CA TRP A 196 -3.62 10.82 -11.17
C TRP A 196 -3.16 10.81 -9.70
N SER A 197 -1.85 10.97 -9.51
CA SER A 197 -1.20 11.00 -8.19
C SER A 197 -1.55 12.25 -7.39
N THR A 198 -1.16 12.31 -6.11
CA THR A 198 -1.28 13.54 -5.32
C THR A 198 -0.46 14.69 -5.90
N ALA A 199 0.66 14.41 -6.56
CA ALA A 199 1.40 15.44 -7.29
C ALA A 199 0.55 16.01 -8.45
N ALA A 200 -0.12 15.16 -9.22
CA ALA A 200 -1.01 15.61 -10.31
C ALA A 200 -2.27 16.32 -9.79
N ALA A 201 -2.89 15.78 -8.73
CA ALA A 201 -4.15 16.29 -8.21
C ALA A 201 -4.03 17.60 -7.42
N TYR A 202 -2.98 17.71 -6.59
CA TYR A 202 -2.84 18.81 -5.62
C TYR A 202 -1.63 19.70 -5.90
N LEU A 203 -0.45 19.12 -6.14
CA LEU A 203 0.78 19.87 -6.22
C LEU A 203 0.89 20.66 -7.53
N ASN A 204 0.58 20.05 -8.68
CA ASN A 204 0.68 20.71 -9.98
C ASN A 204 -0.20 21.97 -10.09
N PRO A 205 -1.47 21.96 -9.64
CA PRO A 205 -2.27 23.19 -9.59
C PRO A 205 -1.71 24.25 -8.62
N ALA A 206 -1.02 23.83 -7.55
CA ALA A 206 -0.47 24.73 -6.56
C ALA A 206 0.89 25.35 -6.95
N ARG A 207 1.63 24.78 -7.90
CA ARG A 207 2.99 25.21 -8.31
C ARG A 207 3.08 26.69 -8.71
N VAL A 208 1.97 27.27 -9.19
CA VAL A 208 1.92 28.68 -9.59
C VAL A 208 1.77 29.64 -8.41
N ARG A 209 1.58 29.13 -7.20
CA ARG A 209 1.42 29.96 -5.99
C ARG A 209 2.76 30.50 -5.54
N PRO A 210 2.92 31.85 -5.37
CA PRO A 210 4.21 32.46 -5.01
C PRO A 210 4.69 32.11 -3.59
N ASN A 211 3.78 31.61 -2.74
CA ASN A 211 4.06 31.22 -1.36
C ASN A 211 4.38 29.71 -1.20
N LEU A 212 4.54 28.97 -2.30
CA LEU A 212 4.94 27.55 -2.29
C LEU A 212 6.37 27.40 -2.85
N THR A 213 7.26 26.87 -2.03
CA THR A 213 8.60 26.43 -2.44
C THR A 213 8.65 24.91 -2.46
N ILE A 214 9.18 24.31 -3.54
CA ILE A 214 9.33 22.86 -3.69
C ILE A 214 10.81 22.55 -3.88
N LEU A 215 11.36 21.77 -2.95
CA LEU A 215 12.73 21.25 -2.99
C LEU A 215 12.69 19.76 -3.24
N THR A 216 13.21 19.33 -4.39
CA THR A 216 13.45 17.91 -4.73
C THR A 216 14.92 17.58 -4.53
N ASP A 217 15.24 16.28 -4.54
CA ASP A 217 16.61 15.79 -4.33
C ASP A 217 17.21 16.32 -3.00
N THR A 218 16.33 16.45 -1.99
CA THR A 218 16.64 17.07 -0.69
C THR A 218 16.24 16.12 0.44
N THR A 219 17.22 15.53 1.09
CA THR A 219 16.99 14.59 2.20
C THR A 219 16.95 15.30 3.53
N VAL A 220 15.85 15.15 4.28
CA VAL A 220 15.76 15.67 5.66
C VAL A 220 16.49 14.72 6.61
N ASP A 221 17.49 15.24 7.30
CA ASP A 221 18.26 14.51 8.31
C ASP A 221 17.50 14.46 9.65
N LYS A 222 17.13 15.62 10.19
CA LYS A 222 16.42 15.75 11.47
C LYS A 222 15.66 17.05 11.61
N VAL A 223 14.69 17.06 12.53
CA VAL A 223 14.03 18.28 13.05
C VAL A 223 14.89 18.88 14.15
N ILE A 224 15.03 20.20 14.17
CA ILE A 224 15.75 20.95 15.20
C ILE A 224 14.72 21.52 16.18
N PHE A 225 14.90 21.17 17.46
CA PHE A 225 14.06 21.64 18.55
C PHE A 225 14.77 22.67 19.42
N GLU A 226 14.06 23.74 19.81
CA GLU A 226 14.46 24.69 20.85
C GLU A 226 13.36 24.64 21.93
N ASN A 227 13.71 24.26 23.16
CA ASN A 227 12.77 24.14 24.28
C ASN A 227 11.51 23.31 23.91
N LYS A 228 11.70 22.11 23.32
CA LYS A 228 10.63 21.20 22.83
C LYS A 228 9.72 21.78 21.74
N THR A 229 10.12 22.89 21.10
CA THR A 229 9.41 23.48 19.96
C THR A 229 10.22 23.27 18.69
N ALA A 230 9.61 22.70 17.66
CA ALA A 230 10.24 22.56 16.34
C ALA A 230 10.48 23.95 15.73
N LYS A 231 11.73 24.25 15.31
CA LYS A 231 12.15 25.55 14.76
C LYS A 231 12.72 25.47 13.36
N ALA A 232 13.26 24.32 13.00
CA ALA A 232 13.87 24.12 11.70
C ALA A 232 13.94 22.63 11.35
N VAL A 233 14.28 22.36 10.11
CA VAL A 233 14.75 21.05 9.66
C VAL A 233 16.18 21.17 9.14
N LYS A 234 17.02 20.22 9.52
CA LYS A 234 18.35 20.05 8.92
C LYS A 234 18.18 19.12 7.73
N CYS A 235 18.65 19.51 6.57
CA CYS A 235 18.55 18.74 5.36
C CYS A 235 19.86 18.73 4.57
N LEU A 236 19.94 17.84 3.60
CA LEU A 236 21.05 17.70 2.68
C LEU A 236 20.53 18.03 1.27
N ILE A 237 20.86 19.20 0.77
CA ILE A 237 20.52 19.65 -0.59
C ILE A 237 21.70 19.30 -1.49
N ASN A 238 21.53 18.34 -2.41
CA ASN A 238 22.63 17.82 -3.23
C ASN A 238 23.85 17.38 -2.40
N GLY A 239 23.60 16.81 -1.20
CA GLY A 239 24.65 16.38 -0.27
C GLY A 239 25.26 17.49 0.60
N ILE A 240 24.87 18.75 0.42
CA ILE A 240 25.34 19.90 1.23
C ILE A 240 24.39 20.12 2.40
N PRO A 241 24.89 20.15 3.66
CA PRO A 241 24.05 20.43 4.82
C PRO A 241 23.48 21.85 4.82
N GLU A 242 22.17 21.95 4.98
CA GLU A 242 21.43 23.21 5.05
C GLU A 242 20.41 23.16 6.20
N GLU A 243 20.08 24.32 6.75
CA GLU A 243 19.03 24.49 7.76
C GLU A 243 17.89 25.32 7.18
N ILE A 244 16.67 24.75 7.17
CA ILE A 244 15.47 25.44 6.74
C ILE A 244 14.61 25.73 7.96
N ARG A 245 14.49 27.00 8.33
CA ARG A 245 13.69 27.44 9.47
C ARG A 245 12.21 27.44 9.18
N CYS A 246 11.40 27.03 10.15
CA CYS A 246 9.96 27.13 10.07
C CYS A 246 9.43 28.22 11.03
N ALA A 247 8.47 29.01 10.53
CA ALA A 247 7.87 30.09 11.31
C ALA A 247 6.68 29.61 12.17
N LYS A 248 6.01 28.55 11.76
CA LYS A 248 4.82 28.01 12.43
C LYS A 248 5.02 26.58 12.89
N GLU A 249 5.02 25.65 11.98
CA GLU A 249 5.11 24.23 12.31
C GLU A 249 5.78 23.40 11.21
N VAL A 250 6.36 22.27 11.59
CA VAL A 250 6.91 21.22 10.72
C VAL A 250 5.86 20.13 10.59
N LEU A 251 5.51 19.76 9.35
CA LEU A 251 4.59 18.68 9.07
C LEU A 251 5.39 17.48 8.55
N LEU A 252 5.38 16.37 9.30
CA LEU A 252 6.00 15.12 8.89
C LEU A 252 5.00 14.35 8.01
N CYS A 253 5.41 14.10 6.76
CA CYS A 253 4.63 13.38 5.76
C CYS A 253 5.47 12.27 5.12
N GLY A 254 6.41 11.69 5.88
CA GLY A 254 7.35 10.67 5.40
C GLY A 254 6.75 9.26 5.28
N GLY A 255 5.48 9.08 5.65
CA GLY A 255 4.80 7.79 5.67
C GLY A 255 5.24 6.89 6.83
N ALA A 256 4.72 5.66 6.86
CA ALA A 256 4.89 4.75 7.98
C ALA A 256 6.37 4.38 8.30
N TYR A 257 7.28 4.57 7.37
CA TYR A 257 8.72 4.32 7.61
C TYR A 257 9.51 5.62 7.82
N GLY A 258 9.23 6.67 7.06
CA GLY A 258 10.01 7.90 7.11
C GLY A 258 9.70 8.78 8.33
N SER A 259 8.43 8.92 8.71
CA SER A 259 8.04 9.80 9.83
C SER A 259 8.58 9.33 11.18
N PRO A 260 8.43 8.03 11.59
CA PRO A 260 9.01 7.58 12.86
C PRO A 260 10.53 7.64 12.85
N THR A 261 11.20 7.28 11.74
CA THR A 261 12.66 7.32 11.66
C THR A 261 13.21 8.76 11.72
N LEU A 262 12.47 9.71 11.16
CA LEU A 262 12.82 11.13 11.27
C LEU A 262 12.66 11.63 12.72
N LEU A 263 11.59 11.25 13.44
CA LEU A 263 11.42 11.54 14.86
C LEU A 263 12.56 10.94 15.69
N GLN A 264 12.90 9.67 15.46
CA GLN A 264 14.00 8.99 16.17
C GLN A 264 15.34 9.70 15.94
N ARG A 265 15.71 10.02 14.68
CA ARG A 265 16.94 10.79 14.41
C ARG A 265 16.94 12.20 15.03
N SER A 266 15.76 12.75 15.27
CA SER A 266 15.58 14.05 15.92
C SER A 266 15.59 13.99 17.45
N GLY A 267 15.87 12.82 18.05
CA GLY A 267 15.90 12.63 19.50
C GLY A 267 14.52 12.44 20.14
N VAL A 268 13.51 12.04 19.37
CA VAL A 268 12.15 11.76 19.87
C VAL A 268 11.85 10.26 19.73
N GLY A 269 11.66 9.58 20.85
CA GLY A 269 11.43 8.14 20.87
C GLY A 269 11.79 7.49 22.21
N ASN A 270 11.94 6.17 22.22
CA ASN A 270 12.38 5.44 23.42
C ASN A 270 13.82 5.83 23.79
N ARG A 271 14.02 6.32 25.01
CA ARG A 271 15.31 6.85 25.50
C ARG A 271 16.45 5.85 25.35
N ALA A 272 16.26 4.63 25.89
CA ALA A 272 17.32 3.63 25.89
C ALA A 272 17.71 3.21 24.46
N PHE A 273 16.74 3.11 23.56
CA PHE A 273 17.00 2.85 22.13
C PHE A 273 17.78 3.99 21.48
N LEU A 274 17.38 5.25 21.68
CA LEU A 274 18.06 6.41 21.09
C LEU A 274 19.52 6.51 21.59
N GLU A 275 19.73 6.36 22.90
CA GLU A 275 21.07 6.37 23.52
C GLU A 275 21.94 5.24 22.96
N SER A 276 21.37 4.04 22.68
CA SER A 276 22.10 2.92 22.04
C SER A 276 22.56 3.25 20.61
N LYS A 277 21.91 4.21 19.94
CA LYS A 277 22.30 4.70 18.61
C LYS A 277 23.10 6.01 18.69
N GLU A 278 23.61 6.39 19.89
CA GLU A 278 24.35 7.64 20.14
C GLU A 278 23.55 8.91 19.76
N ILE A 279 22.22 8.89 20.01
CA ILE A 279 21.33 10.03 19.81
C ILE A 279 20.84 10.50 21.16
N GLU A 280 21.02 11.80 21.45
CA GLU A 280 20.49 12.43 22.64
C GLU A 280 18.96 12.40 22.63
N CYS A 281 18.34 11.89 23.70
CA CYS A 281 16.89 11.90 23.86
C CYS A 281 16.40 13.29 24.30
N ILE A 282 15.84 14.05 23.36
CA ILE A 282 15.22 15.35 23.60
C ILE A 282 13.84 15.18 24.24
N HIS A 283 13.09 14.18 23.79
CA HIS A 283 11.76 13.89 24.30
C HIS A 283 11.48 12.39 24.25
N GLU A 284 11.25 11.81 25.41
CA GLU A 284 10.89 10.39 25.51
C GLU A 284 9.44 10.18 25.09
N LEU A 285 9.24 9.37 24.04
CA LEU A 285 7.95 9.04 23.48
C LEU A 285 8.00 7.61 22.90
N ASN A 286 7.67 6.63 23.76
CA ASN A 286 7.94 5.22 23.53
C ASN A 286 7.24 4.64 22.30
N GLY A 287 6.10 5.21 21.87
CA GLY A 287 5.33 4.72 20.74
C GLY A 287 5.94 5.01 19.36
N VAL A 288 6.98 5.86 19.28
CA VAL A 288 7.60 6.20 17.99
C VAL A 288 8.28 4.98 17.36
N GLY A 289 7.74 4.55 16.23
CA GLY A 289 8.22 3.38 15.50
C GLY A 289 7.60 2.06 15.94
N GLU A 290 6.75 2.07 16.96
CA GLU A 290 5.96 0.91 17.40
C GLU A 290 4.63 0.81 16.63
N ASN A 291 3.85 -0.26 16.83
CA ASN A 291 2.54 -0.47 16.24
C ASN A 291 2.54 -0.56 14.70
N LEU A 292 3.64 -0.96 14.07
CA LEU A 292 3.65 -1.23 12.62
C LEU A 292 2.64 -2.33 12.29
N GLN A 293 1.69 -2.02 11.42
CA GLN A 293 0.75 -2.97 10.83
C GLN A 293 0.83 -2.86 9.31
N ASP A 294 0.69 -3.99 8.63
CA ASP A 294 0.70 -4.03 7.17
C ASP A 294 -0.13 -5.23 6.69
N HIS A 295 -0.78 -5.10 5.57
CA HIS A 295 -1.52 -6.18 4.94
C HIS A 295 -0.56 -7.22 4.38
N ILE A 296 -0.71 -8.47 4.83
CA ILE A 296 -0.01 -9.61 4.23
C ILE A 296 -0.86 -10.19 3.10
N ASP A 297 -0.22 -10.57 2.02
CA ASP A 297 -0.80 -11.02 0.76
C ASP A 297 -0.21 -12.36 0.32
N TYR A 298 -1.03 -13.23 -0.23
CA TYR A 298 -0.61 -14.47 -0.89
C TYR A 298 -1.11 -14.49 -2.33
N ILE A 299 -0.26 -14.93 -3.25
CA ILE A 299 -0.54 -14.91 -4.68
C ILE A 299 -0.57 -16.33 -5.24
N THR A 300 -1.60 -16.63 -6.04
CA THR A 300 -1.61 -17.79 -6.93
C THR A 300 -1.60 -17.33 -8.39
N SER A 301 -0.78 -17.97 -9.22
CA SER A 301 -0.62 -17.62 -10.64
C SER A 301 -1.03 -18.79 -11.53
N HIS A 302 -1.78 -18.49 -12.58
CA HIS A 302 -2.28 -19.45 -13.55
C HIS A 302 -1.72 -19.14 -14.94
N ARG A 303 -1.06 -20.12 -15.57
CA ARG A 303 -0.58 -19.97 -16.94
C ARG A 303 -1.72 -20.21 -17.92
N VAL A 304 -1.96 -19.23 -18.78
CA VAL A 304 -3.01 -19.27 -19.79
C VAL A 304 -2.50 -18.66 -21.08
N ASP A 305 -2.51 -19.43 -22.15
CA ASP A 305 -2.05 -18.97 -23.47
C ASP A 305 -3.14 -18.12 -24.16
N SER A 306 -3.25 -16.86 -23.75
CA SER A 306 -4.25 -15.91 -24.26
C SER A 306 -3.63 -14.60 -24.70
N TRP A 307 -4.11 -14.04 -25.82
CA TRP A 307 -3.79 -12.69 -26.27
C TRP A 307 -4.29 -11.59 -25.32
N SER A 308 -5.28 -11.88 -24.49
CA SER A 308 -5.90 -10.90 -23.60
C SER A 308 -5.12 -10.69 -22.30
N LEU A 309 -4.15 -11.54 -21.99
CA LEU A 309 -3.37 -11.48 -20.75
C LEU A 309 -1.97 -10.93 -20.99
N MET A 310 -1.45 -10.27 -19.96
CA MET A 310 -0.05 -9.83 -19.95
C MET A 310 0.89 -11.02 -19.70
N GLY A 311 2.12 -10.91 -20.19
CA GLY A 311 3.11 -11.95 -19.97
C GLY A 311 4.53 -11.47 -20.19
N SER A 312 5.46 -11.97 -19.39
CA SER A 312 6.88 -11.78 -19.60
C SER A 312 7.42 -12.83 -20.59
N GLN A 313 8.33 -12.44 -21.48
CA GLN A 313 8.94 -13.35 -22.45
C GLN A 313 7.91 -14.14 -23.30
N SER A 314 6.71 -13.60 -23.47
CA SER A 314 5.64 -14.21 -24.28
C SER A 314 5.69 -13.65 -25.69
N LEU A 315 5.76 -14.54 -26.69
CA LEU A 315 5.72 -14.13 -28.10
C LEU A 315 4.42 -13.39 -28.44
N LYS A 316 3.27 -13.83 -27.90
CA LYS A 316 1.97 -13.16 -28.08
C LYS A 316 1.99 -11.74 -27.52
N PHE A 317 2.54 -11.55 -26.33
CA PHE A 317 2.64 -10.23 -25.71
C PHE A 317 3.60 -9.33 -26.53
N ILE A 318 4.77 -9.84 -26.93
CA ILE A 318 5.75 -9.09 -27.72
C ILE A 318 5.16 -8.63 -29.04
N LEU A 319 4.43 -9.48 -29.76
CA LEU A 319 3.78 -9.15 -31.03
C LEU A 319 2.62 -8.15 -30.87
N ARG A 320 1.91 -8.21 -29.75
CA ARG A 320 0.78 -7.33 -29.43
C ARG A 320 1.21 -5.97 -28.88
N ALA A 321 2.27 -5.92 -28.12
CA ALA A 321 2.70 -4.72 -27.39
C ALA A 321 2.80 -3.45 -28.26
N PRO A 322 3.34 -3.45 -29.50
CA PRO A 322 3.39 -2.27 -30.33
C PRO A 322 1.99 -1.70 -30.65
N PHE A 323 1.02 -2.57 -30.92
CA PHE A 323 -0.36 -2.15 -31.19
C PHE A 323 -1.05 -1.59 -29.94
N GLU A 324 -0.83 -2.19 -28.77
CA GLU A 324 -1.35 -1.69 -27.50
C GLU A 324 -0.68 -0.37 -27.09
N VAL A 325 0.62 -0.18 -27.35
CA VAL A 325 1.30 1.11 -27.16
C VAL A 325 0.68 2.18 -28.06
N LEU A 326 0.50 1.89 -29.36
CA LEU A 326 -0.12 2.82 -30.28
C LEU A 326 -1.56 3.16 -29.87
N ARG A 327 -2.36 2.14 -29.51
CA ARG A 327 -3.70 2.30 -28.97
C ARG A 327 -3.71 3.22 -27.75
N TYR A 328 -2.81 2.97 -26.80
CA TYR A 328 -2.69 3.79 -25.60
C TYR A 328 -2.29 5.23 -25.92
N ILE A 329 -1.36 5.46 -26.83
CA ILE A 329 -0.93 6.81 -27.24
C ILE A 329 -2.11 7.57 -27.85
N LEU A 330 -2.89 6.93 -28.74
CA LEU A 330 -3.98 7.58 -29.47
C LEU A 330 -5.27 7.74 -28.65
N THR A 331 -5.61 6.76 -27.81
CA THR A 331 -6.93 6.68 -27.18
C THR A 331 -6.90 6.68 -25.63
N ARG A 332 -5.73 6.49 -25.03
CA ARG A 332 -5.56 6.30 -23.57
C ARG A 332 -6.43 5.16 -23.02
N THR A 333 -6.58 4.09 -23.81
CA THR A 333 -7.34 2.87 -23.45
C THR A 333 -6.49 1.63 -23.69
N GLY A 334 -7.01 0.45 -23.32
CA GLY A 334 -6.36 -0.84 -23.52
C GLY A 334 -5.37 -1.19 -22.41
N MET A 335 -4.53 -2.16 -22.69
CA MET A 335 -3.69 -2.83 -21.69
C MET A 335 -2.76 -1.88 -20.92
N PHE A 336 -2.22 -0.83 -21.55
CA PHE A 336 -1.34 0.14 -20.89
C PHE A 336 -2.07 1.14 -19.97
N SER A 337 -3.40 1.24 -20.07
CA SER A 337 -4.22 2.00 -19.10
C SER A 337 -4.63 1.16 -17.88
N SER A 338 -4.28 -0.12 -17.85
CA SER A 338 -4.62 -1.05 -16.78
C SER A 338 -3.72 -0.86 -15.55
N PRO A 339 -4.27 -0.92 -14.32
CA PRO A 339 -3.50 -1.04 -13.08
C PRO A 339 -3.02 -2.48 -12.84
N ILE A 340 -3.16 -3.38 -13.81
CA ILE A 340 -2.94 -4.83 -13.78
C ILE A 340 -3.99 -5.57 -12.94
N ALA A 341 -4.25 -5.15 -11.70
CA ALA A 341 -5.33 -5.65 -10.86
C ALA A 341 -6.63 -4.89 -11.17
N GLU A 342 -7.52 -5.47 -11.99
CA GLU A 342 -8.71 -4.77 -12.49
C GLU A 342 -10.00 -5.15 -11.76
N GLY A 343 -10.05 -6.32 -11.18
CA GLY A 343 -11.19 -6.81 -10.42
C GLY A 343 -10.77 -7.33 -9.06
N GLY A 344 -11.73 -7.51 -8.19
CA GLY A 344 -11.47 -8.06 -6.87
C GLY A 344 -12.73 -8.28 -6.06
N ALA A 345 -12.53 -8.53 -4.78
CA ALA A 345 -13.61 -8.74 -3.84
C ALA A 345 -13.21 -8.32 -2.44
N PHE A 346 -14.19 -7.94 -1.64
CA PHE A 346 -14.11 -7.82 -0.18
C PHE A 346 -15.06 -8.84 0.41
N LEU A 347 -14.55 -9.82 1.15
CA LEU A 347 -15.33 -10.94 1.63
C LEU A 347 -15.04 -11.24 3.10
N LYS A 348 -15.98 -11.92 3.73
CA LYS A 348 -15.85 -12.43 5.09
C LYS A 348 -15.47 -13.91 5.07
N THR A 349 -14.50 -14.29 5.89
CA THR A 349 -14.15 -15.73 6.08
C THR A 349 -15.06 -16.42 7.07
N SER A 350 -15.90 -15.67 7.79
CA SER A 350 -16.94 -16.16 8.71
C SER A 350 -18.14 -15.20 8.68
N GLU A 351 -19.36 -15.73 8.80
CA GLU A 351 -20.62 -14.96 8.70
C GLU A 351 -20.85 -14.03 9.90
N ASP A 352 -20.22 -14.30 11.05
CA ASP A 352 -20.31 -13.53 12.29
C ASP A 352 -19.46 -12.25 12.30
N LEU A 353 -18.63 -12.03 11.30
CA LEU A 353 -17.81 -10.83 11.19
C LEU A 353 -18.66 -9.62 10.78
N GLU A 354 -18.40 -8.46 11.40
CA GLU A 354 -19.08 -7.20 11.09
C GLU A 354 -18.61 -6.59 9.77
N ALA A 355 -17.36 -6.85 9.39
CA ALA A 355 -16.74 -6.30 8.18
C ALA A 355 -15.90 -7.35 7.45
N PRO A 356 -15.68 -7.21 6.12
CA PRO A 356 -14.79 -8.09 5.38
C PRO A 356 -13.40 -8.18 5.99
N ASP A 357 -12.86 -9.38 6.13
CA ASP A 357 -11.54 -9.64 6.70
C ASP A 357 -10.51 -10.08 5.65
N ILE A 358 -10.94 -10.29 4.40
CA ILE A 358 -10.07 -10.54 3.25
C ILE A 358 -10.44 -9.66 2.06
N GLN A 359 -9.40 -9.31 1.27
CA GLN A 359 -9.56 -8.68 -0.04
C GLN A 359 -8.93 -9.58 -1.11
N LEU A 360 -9.59 -9.72 -2.25
CA LEU A 360 -9.01 -10.37 -3.43
C LEU A 360 -8.63 -9.34 -4.48
N HIS A 361 -7.48 -9.55 -5.15
CA HIS A 361 -7.10 -8.78 -6.33
C HIS A 361 -6.90 -9.72 -7.51
N PHE A 362 -7.68 -9.53 -8.57
CA PHE A 362 -7.55 -10.31 -9.80
C PHE A 362 -6.72 -9.53 -10.81
N ALA A 363 -5.52 -10.04 -11.11
CA ALA A 363 -4.53 -9.41 -11.96
C ALA A 363 -4.46 -10.10 -13.33
N ILE A 364 -4.39 -9.31 -14.41
CA ILE A 364 -4.34 -9.79 -15.80
C ILE A 364 -2.93 -10.17 -16.27
N GLY A 365 -2.06 -10.51 -15.35
CA GLY A 365 -0.69 -10.96 -15.56
C GLY A 365 -0.24 -11.90 -14.46
N MET A 366 0.74 -12.76 -14.74
CA MET A 366 1.39 -13.56 -13.70
C MET A 366 2.34 -12.69 -12.91
N ILE A 367 2.13 -12.62 -11.60
CA ILE A 367 2.95 -11.84 -10.66
C ILE A 367 3.58 -12.83 -9.68
N GLU A 368 4.92 -12.85 -9.65
CA GLU A 368 5.68 -13.60 -8.67
C GLU A 368 6.75 -12.69 -8.08
N ASP A 369 6.96 -12.80 -6.78
CA ASP A 369 7.95 -11.99 -6.05
C ASP A 369 7.85 -10.50 -6.44
N HIS A 370 6.67 -9.90 -6.28
CA HIS A 370 6.38 -8.51 -6.66
C HIS A 370 6.63 -8.18 -8.16
N GLY A 371 6.79 -9.19 -9.01
CA GLY A 371 7.20 -9.07 -10.42
C GLY A 371 8.72 -9.00 -10.63
N ARG A 372 9.54 -9.17 -9.58
CA ARG A 372 11.01 -9.30 -9.68
C ARG A 372 11.39 -10.63 -10.34
N LYS A 373 10.67 -11.70 -10.03
CA LYS A 373 10.82 -12.98 -10.72
C LYS A 373 10.01 -12.97 -12.01
N LYS A 374 10.71 -13.12 -13.14
CA LYS A 374 10.09 -13.16 -14.47
C LYS A 374 9.64 -14.58 -14.78
N THR A 375 8.34 -14.79 -14.87
CA THR A 375 7.74 -16.08 -15.26
C THR A 375 7.36 -16.05 -16.73
N PRO A 376 7.98 -16.90 -17.61
CA PRO A 376 7.69 -16.89 -19.04
C PRO A 376 6.26 -17.31 -19.35
N GLY A 377 5.64 -16.66 -20.35
CA GLY A 377 4.30 -16.96 -20.82
C GLY A 377 3.27 -15.92 -20.39
N ASN A 378 2.02 -16.13 -20.80
CA ASN A 378 0.87 -15.32 -20.41
C ASN A 378 0.09 -16.03 -19.30
N GLY A 379 -0.62 -15.26 -18.50
CA GLY A 379 -1.47 -15.80 -17.45
C GLY A 379 -2.15 -14.71 -16.64
N PHE A 380 -2.84 -15.12 -15.60
CA PHE A 380 -3.43 -14.25 -14.60
C PHE A 380 -2.96 -14.66 -13.20
N SER A 381 -3.08 -13.76 -12.26
CA SER A 381 -2.88 -14.03 -10.84
C SER A 381 -4.10 -13.60 -10.04
N CYS A 382 -4.33 -14.30 -8.93
CA CYS A 382 -5.27 -13.84 -7.93
C CYS A 382 -4.56 -13.77 -6.58
N HIS A 383 -4.80 -12.67 -5.90
CA HIS A 383 -4.25 -12.38 -4.59
C HIS A 383 -5.30 -12.59 -3.52
N VAL A 384 -4.90 -13.04 -2.35
CA VAL A 384 -5.69 -12.96 -1.13
C VAL A 384 -4.92 -12.21 -0.07
N CYS A 385 -5.52 -11.12 0.39
CA CYS A 385 -4.93 -10.17 1.33
C CYS A 385 -5.70 -10.22 2.65
N LEU A 386 -4.99 -10.36 3.77
CA LEU A 386 -5.55 -10.25 5.13
C LEU A 386 -5.80 -8.78 5.46
N LEU A 387 -7.05 -8.39 5.73
CA LEU A 387 -7.41 -6.98 5.95
C LEU A 387 -7.23 -6.49 7.39
N ARG A 388 -7.29 -7.36 8.38
CA ARG A 388 -7.23 -6.97 9.81
C ARG A 388 -6.21 -7.81 10.56
N PRO A 389 -4.90 -7.62 10.27
CA PRO A 389 -3.85 -8.38 10.93
C PRO A 389 -3.83 -8.10 12.43
N LYS A 390 -3.53 -9.14 13.20
CA LYS A 390 -3.27 -9.05 14.65
C LYS A 390 -1.78 -8.98 14.95
N SER A 391 -0.94 -9.34 13.97
CA SER A 391 0.50 -9.18 14.05
C SER A 391 0.86 -7.70 14.03
N ILE A 392 1.69 -7.28 14.96
CA ILE A 392 2.14 -5.90 15.14
C ILE A 392 3.66 -5.89 15.24
N GLY A 393 4.28 -5.00 14.51
CA GLY A 393 5.72 -4.88 14.42
C GLY A 393 6.27 -3.49 14.74
N THR A 394 7.48 -3.23 14.25
CA THR A 394 8.23 -2.00 14.56
C THR A 394 8.98 -1.46 13.35
N VAL A 395 9.27 -0.16 13.39
CA VAL A 395 10.20 0.52 12.48
C VAL A 395 11.23 1.29 13.29
N ARG A 396 12.50 1.00 13.08
CA ARG A 396 13.60 1.60 13.86
C ARG A 396 14.72 2.08 12.95
N ILE A 397 15.39 3.15 13.34
CA ILE A 397 16.61 3.56 12.65
C ILE A 397 17.72 2.52 12.88
N ALA A 398 18.45 2.15 11.84
CA ALA A 398 19.63 1.31 11.96
C ALA A 398 20.80 2.11 12.55
N SER A 399 20.90 3.42 12.23
CA SER A 399 21.91 4.34 12.73
C SER A 399 21.44 5.79 12.63
N LYS A 400 22.27 6.74 13.07
CA LYS A 400 22.04 8.18 12.89
C LYS A 400 22.22 8.71 11.45
N ASP A 401 22.73 7.89 10.54
CA ASP A 401 22.90 8.24 9.13
C ASP A 401 21.54 8.26 8.42
N PRO A 402 21.09 9.40 7.83
CA PRO A 402 19.81 9.51 7.14
C PRO A 402 19.71 8.69 5.84
N PHE A 403 20.83 8.22 5.30
CA PHE A 403 20.89 7.39 4.11
C PHE A 403 20.87 5.89 4.40
N LYS A 404 20.99 5.51 5.67
CA LYS A 404 20.89 4.11 6.07
C LYS A 404 19.44 3.68 6.14
N ASP A 405 19.11 2.57 5.47
CA ASP A 405 17.78 1.99 5.48
C ASP A 405 17.33 1.65 6.91
N PRO A 406 16.06 1.86 7.25
CA PRO A 406 15.51 1.49 8.54
C PRO A 406 15.42 -0.03 8.73
N GLU A 407 15.45 -0.46 9.98
CA GLU A 407 15.07 -1.79 10.40
C GLU A 407 13.54 -1.87 10.42
N ILE A 408 12.95 -2.59 9.45
CA ILE A 408 11.51 -2.76 9.30
C ILE A 408 11.17 -4.18 9.71
N ASP A 409 10.41 -4.32 10.78
CA ASP A 409 9.98 -5.62 11.30
C ASP A 409 8.46 -5.66 11.46
N PRO A 410 7.71 -6.07 10.43
CA PRO A 410 6.25 -6.19 10.51
C PRO A 410 5.78 -7.35 11.39
N GLN A 411 6.64 -8.31 11.72
CA GLN A 411 6.31 -9.55 12.43
C GLN A 411 5.14 -10.31 11.77
N PHE A 412 5.15 -10.37 10.44
CA PHE A 412 4.09 -11.03 9.68
C PHE A 412 3.81 -12.43 10.18
N LEU A 413 2.52 -12.77 10.33
CA LEU A 413 2.02 -14.08 10.76
C LEU A 413 2.48 -14.51 12.19
N SER A 414 3.01 -13.61 13.00
CA SER A 414 3.39 -13.90 14.39
C SER A 414 2.18 -14.23 15.26
N ASN A 415 1.00 -13.73 14.90
CA ASN A 415 -0.26 -14.12 15.50
C ASN A 415 -0.91 -15.27 14.69
N ARG A 416 -1.32 -16.33 15.40
CA ARG A 416 -1.93 -17.53 14.76
C ARG A 416 -3.28 -17.25 14.10
N GLU A 417 -4.02 -16.24 14.55
CA GLU A 417 -5.31 -15.85 13.93
C GLU A 417 -5.09 -15.37 12.50
N ASP A 418 -3.99 -14.65 12.25
CA ASP A 418 -3.63 -14.17 10.90
C ASP A 418 -3.44 -15.34 9.93
N MET A 419 -2.70 -16.37 10.36
CA MET A 419 -2.54 -17.58 9.55
C MET A 419 -3.86 -18.32 9.34
N SER A 420 -4.68 -18.45 10.38
CA SER A 420 -6.00 -19.09 10.27
C SER A 420 -6.90 -18.37 9.26
N THR A 421 -6.94 -17.03 9.30
CA THR A 421 -7.70 -16.22 8.35
C THR A 421 -7.14 -16.35 6.94
N MET A 422 -5.81 -16.35 6.77
CA MET A 422 -5.17 -16.53 5.46
C MET A 422 -5.48 -17.90 4.85
N VAL A 423 -5.51 -18.99 5.65
CA VAL A 423 -5.90 -20.32 5.18
C VAL A 423 -7.36 -20.35 4.70
N LYS A 424 -8.28 -19.75 5.46
CA LYS A 424 -9.69 -19.61 5.05
C LYS A 424 -9.80 -18.76 3.79
N GLY A 425 -9.09 -17.62 3.74
CA GLY A 425 -9.07 -16.73 2.59
C GLY A 425 -8.53 -17.40 1.33
N TYR A 426 -7.46 -18.21 1.45
CA TYR A 426 -6.98 -19.05 0.34
C TYR A 426 -8.07 -19.97 -0.20
N LYS A 427 -8.80 -20.65 0.68
CA LYS A 427 -9.92 -21.55 0.28
C LYS A 427 -11.04 -20.78 -0.41
N VAL A 428 -11.40 -19.58 0.07
CA VAL A 428 -12.37 -18.68 -0.56
C VAL A 428 -11.92 -18.28 -1.96
N MET A 429 -10.67 -17.85 -2.12
CA MET A 429 -10.08 -17.50 -3.41
C MET A 429 -10.13 -18.70 -4.38
N MET A 430 -9.66 -19.87 -3.95
CA MET A 430 -9.65 -21.07 -4.80
C MET A 430 -11.05 -21.58 -5.14
N LYS A 431 -12.06 -21.38 -4.27
CA LYS A 431 -13.46 -21.67 -4.59
C LYS A 431 -13.91 -20.86 -5.81
N ILE A 432 -13.59 -19.59 -5.88
CA ILE A 432 -13.93 -18.73 -7.03
C ILE A 432 -13.16 -19.19 -8.29
N LEU A 433 -11.84 -19.39 -8.17
CA LEU A 433 -11.00 -19.78 -9.31
C LEU A 433 -11.37 -21.17 -9.89
N ASN A 434 -11.89 -22.08 -9.06
CA ASN A 434 -12.36 -23.40 -9.46
C ASN A 434 -13.83 -23.41 -9.92
N THR A 435 -14.47 -22.25 -10.06
CA THR A 435 -15.85 -22.11 -10.55
C THR A 435 -15.87 -21.73 -12.03
N GLN A 436 -16.87 -22.20 -12.79
CA GLN A 436 -17.08 -21.78 -14.18
C GLN A 436 -17.24 -20.24 -14.27
N PRO A 437 -16.65 -19.55 -15.27
CA PRO A 437 -15.90 -20.11 -16.39
C PRO A 437 -14.38 -20.23 -16.15
N LEU A 438 -13.85 -19.88 -14.95
CA LEU A 438 -12.40 -19.87 -14.69
C LEU A 438 -11.78 -21.26 -14.54
N ASN A 439 -12.53 -22.25 -14.08
CA ASN A 439 -12.02 -23.60 -13.79
C ASN A 439 -11.46 -24.34 -15.03
N GLN A 440 -11.75 -23.86 -16.24
CA GLN A 440 -11.14 -24.38 -17.47
C GLN A 440 -9.65 -24.00 -17.61
N PHE A 441 -9.15 -23.07 -16.79
CA PHE A 441 -7.77 -22.58 -16.79
C PHE A 441 -7.02 -23.07 -15.54
N SER A 442 -6.93 -24.39 -15.38
CA SER A 442 -6.40 -25.04 -14.18
C SER A 442 -4.87 -25.18 -14.12
N ASN A 443 -4.10 -24.61 -15.06
CA ASN A 443 -2.64 -24.68 -15.05
C ASN A 443 -2.05 -23.69 -14.03
N VAL A 444 -2.15 -24.07 -12.75
CA VAL A 444 -1.58 -23.35 -11.61
C VAL A 444 -0.08 -23.58 -11.59
N LEU A 445 0.72 -22.52 -11.42
CA LEU A 445 2.18 -22.63 -11.41
C LEU A 445 2.71 -23.43 -10.22
N ASP A 446 2.06 -23.26 -9.06
CA ASP A 446 2.45 -23.89 -7.82
C ASP A 446 1.20 -24.41 -7.11
N PRO A 447 0.70 -25.56 -7.51
CA PRO A 447 -0.54 -26.11 -6.97
C PRO A 447 -0.37 -26.52 -5.51
N VAL A 448 -1.37 -26.18 -4.70
CA VAL A 448 -1.44 -26.54 -3.26
C VAL A 448 -2.71 -27.35 -3.05
N ASN A 449 -2.61 -28.43 -2.28
CA ASN A 449 -3.79 -29.23 -1.93
C ASN A 449 -4.73 -28.42 -1.03
N ILE A 450 -5.89 -28.02 -1.55
CA ILE A 450 -6.89 -27.20 -0.85
C ILE A 450 -7.48 -27.90 0.40
N ASN A 451 -7.39 -29.22 0.47
CA ASN A 451 -7.90 -30.01 1.60
C ASN A 451 -6.83 -30.25 2.68
N ASP A 452 -5.63 -29.76 2.50
CA ASP A 452 -4.52 -29.90 3.46
C ASP A 452 -4.13 -28.51 3.99
N ASP A 453 -4.63 -28.15 5.17
CA ASP A 453 -4.36 -26.87 5.80
C ASP A 453 -2.86 -26.64 6.07
N LYS A 454 -2.11 -27.71 6.37
CA LYS A 454 -0.65 -27.59 6.59
C LYS A 454 0.08 -27.29 5.29
N ALA A 455 -0.35 -27.87 4.17
CA ALA A 455 0.22 -27.54 2.87
C ALA A 455 -0.09 -26.07 2.49
N ILE A 456 -1.31 -25.59 2.80
CA ILE A 456 -1.69 -24.19 2.59
C ILE A 456 -0.85 -23.25 3.48
N GLU A 457 -0.71 -23.55 4.78
CA GLU A 457 0.14 -22.78 5.71
C GLU A 457 1.59 -22.72 5.21
N SER A 458 2.15 -23.83 4.77
CA SER A 458 3.52 -23.90 4.23
C SER A 458 3.68 -23.01 2.98
N ALA A 459 2.71 -23.03 2.09
CA ALA A 459 2.71 -22.19 0.90
C ALA A 459 2.61 -20.70 1.24
N ILE A 460 1.75 -20.35 2.22
CA ILE A 460 1.60 -18.98 2.72
C ILE A 460 2.93 -18.48 3.30
N ARG A 461 3.59 -19.26 4.19
CA ARG A 461 4.90 -18.88 4.75
C ARG A 461 5.97 -18.68 3.68
N ALA A 462 5.95 -19.49 2.63
CA ALA A 462 6.96 -19.47 1.58
C ALA A 462 6.79 -18.29 0.60
N ARG A 463 5.56 -17.78 0.40
CA ARG A 463 5.25 -16.88 -0.71
C ARG A 463 4.54 -15.60 -0.34
N SER A 464 3.99 -15.51 0.88
CA SER A 464 3.34 -14.28 1.31
C SER A 464 4.35 -13.15 1.48
N ASP A 465 3.91 -11.94 1.20
CA ASP A 465 4.65 -10.71 1.44
C ASP A 465 3.67 -9.55 1.63
N THR A 466 4.18 -8.34 1.80
CA THR A 466 3.34 -7.14 1.86
C THR A 466 2.55 -6.91 0.57
N ILE A 467 1.38 -6.27 0.70
CA ILE A 467 0.70 -5.61 -0.42
C ILE A 467 0.82 -4.08 -0.34
N TYR A 468 1.87 -3.61 0.37
CA TYR A 468 2.36 -2.22 0.40
C TYR A 468 1.51 -1.22 1.19
N HIS A 469 0.87 -1.65 2.27
CA HIS A 469 -0.04 -0.84 3.09
C HIS A 469 0.44 -0.60 4.54
N PRO A 470 1.75 -0.32 4.81
CA PRO A 470 2.22 -0.11 6.17
C PRO A 470 1.63 1.15 6.80
N ILE A 471 1.25 1.03 8.08
CA ILE A 471 0.65 2.10 8.89
C ILE A 471 1.12 2.03 10.36
N GLY A 472 0.69 2.97 11.17
CA GLY A 472 0.56 2.84 12.62
C GLY A 472 1.76 3.28 13.44
N THR A 473 2.91 3.55 12.84
CA THR A 473 4.21 3.77 13.50
C THR A 473 4.38 5.11 14.22
N CYS A 474 3.38 5.99 14.11
CA CYS A 474 3.21 7.21 14.89
C CYS A 474 1.74 7.33 15.31
N LYS A 475 1.16 6.25 15.86
CA LYS A 475 -0.28 6.12 16.04
C LYS A 475 -0.91 7.28 16.78
N MET A 476 -2.11 7.65 16.35
CA MET A 476 -2.98 8.60 17.03
C MET A 476 -3.64 7.92 18.24
N GLY A 477 -3.77 8.64 19.33
CA GLY A 477 -4.40 8.15 20.54
C GLY A 477 -4.15 9.00 21.77
N ASN A 478 -4.66 8.51 22.92
CA ASN A 478 -4.47 9.13 24.23
C ASN A 478 -3.78 8.18 25.24
N ASP A 479 -3.39 6.98 24.80
CA ASP A 479 -2.66 6.01 25.62
C ASP A 479 -1.14 6.30 25.64
N GLU A 480 -0.41 5.62 26.51
CA GLU A 480 1.03 5.82 26.73
C GLU A 480 1.89 5.54 25.48
N MET A 481 1.36 4.77 24.52
CA MET A 481 2.01 4.45 23.26
C MET A 481 1.54 5.32 22.09
N ALA A 482 0.66 6.30 22.34
CA ALA A 482 0.23 7.25 21.33
C ALA A 482 1.37 8.25 21.02
N VAL A 483 1.56 8.54 19.74
CA VAL A 483 2.59 9.49 19.27
C VAL A 483 1.97 10.85 18.97
N VAL A 484 0.75 10.87 18.44
CA VAL A 484 0.03 12.11 18.13
C VAL A 484 -1.36 12.12 18.77
N ASP A 485 -1.85 13.30 19.06
CA ASP A 485 -3.24 13.54 19.49
C ASP A 485 -4.22 13.52 18.30
N THR A 486 -5.52 13.72 18.57
CA THR A 486 -6.57 13.77 17.54
C THR A 486 -6.46 14.98 16.59
N ASN A 487 -5.61 15.96 16.91
CA ASN A 487 -5.25 17.07 16.03
C ASN A 487 -3.94 16.80 15.29
N LEU A 488 -3.40 15.59 15.39
CA LEU A 488 -2.17 15.12 14.77
C LEU A 488 -0.90 15.80 15.29
N SER A 489 -0.96 16.54 16.41
CA SER A 489 0.18 17.15 17.08
C SER A 489 0.97 16.10 17.85
N VAL A 490 2.30 16.12 17.77
CA VAL A 490 3.15 15.18 18.51
C VAL A 490 3.06 15.47 20.01
N HIS A 491 2.69 14.45 20.80
CA HIS A 491 2.54 14.59 22.24
C HIS A 491 3.78 15.18 22.93
N GLY A 492 3.58 16.16 23.79
CA GLY A 492 4.64 16.81 24.58
C GLY A 492 5.59 17.70 23.81
N LEU A 493 5.37 17.91 22.50
CA LEU A 493 6.13 18.82 21.63
C LEU A 493 5.23 19.90 21.04
N SER A 494 5.82 20.97 20.59
CA SER A 494 5.12 22.07 19.92
C SER A 494 5.67 22.32 18.52
N GLY A 495 4.81 22.85 17.63
CA GLY A 495 5.20 23.21 16.26
C GLY A 495 5.56 22.02 15.37
N ILE A 496 5.04 20.83 15.65
CA ILE A 496 5.26 19.62 14.86
C ILE A 496 4.01 18.73 14.85
N ARG A 497 3.67 18.22 13.67
CA ARG A 497 2.61 17.23 13.45
C ARG A 497 3.09 16.09 12.57
N VAL A 498 2.39 14.95 12.66
CA VAL A 498 2.53 13.86 11.69
C VAL A 498 1.25 13.79 10.87
N VAL A 499 1.37 13.83 9.54
CA VAL A 499 0.22 13.89 8.62
C VAL A 499 0.42 12.87 7.49
N ASP A 500 0.34 11.60 7.81
CA ASP A 500 0.44 10.48 6.87
C ASP A 500 -0.13 9.19 7.46
N ALA A 501 0.06 8.06 6.78
CA ALA A 501 -0.48 6.78 7.20
C ALA A 501 0.06 6.27 8.56
N SER A 502 1.17 6.80 9.05
CA SER A 502 1.74 6.37 10.34
C SER A 502 0.84 6.71 11.53
N ILE A 503 -0.11 7.66 11.38
CA ILE A 503 -1.00 8.06 12.48
C ILE A 503 -2.15 7.09 12.69
N MET A 504 -2.46 6.21 11.75
CA MET A 504 -3.57 5.28 11.84
C MET A 504 -3.40 4.37 13.06
N PRO A 505 -4.33 4.32 14.02
CA PRO A 505 -4.20 3.46 15.21
C PRO A 505 -4.34 1.98 14.87
N THR A 506 -5.21 1.66 13.90
CA THR A 506 -5.41 0.33 13.34
C THR A 506 -5.50 0.40 11.81
N LEU A 507 -5.12 -0.69 11.14
CA LEU A 507 -5.12 -0.78 9.68
C LEU A 507 -6.55 -0.81 9.15
N VAL A 508 -6.83 0.03 8.15
CA VAL A 508 -8.14 0.07 7.48
C VAL A 508 -8.31 -1.13 6.53
N GLY A 509 -9.53 -1.63 6.38
CA GLY A 509 -9.85 -2.76 5.51
C GLY A 509 -9.81 -2.42 4.03
N GLY A 510 -8.61 -2.19 3.49
CA GLY A 510 -8.38 -1.90 2.08
C GLY A 510 -7.10 -1.10 1.80
N ASN A 511 -6.97 -0.62 0.56
CA ASN A 511 -5.80 0.15 0.13
C ASN A 511 -5.69 1.48 0.89
N THR A 512 -4.49 1.86 1.33
CA THR A 512 -4.27 2.98 2.26
C THR A 512 -4.08 4.35 1.59
N ASN A 513 -4.09 4.45 0.26
CA ASN A 513 -3.84 5.72 -0.45
C ASN A 513 -4.97 6.75 -0.21
N ALA A 514 -6.23 6.38 -0.41
CA ALA A 514 -7.36 7.29 -0.19
C ALA A 514 -7.51 7.68 1.29
N PRO A 515 -7.38 6.77 2.27
CA PRO A 515 -7.33 7.13 3.69
C PRO A 515 -6.22 8.12 4.05
N THR A 516 -5.02 7.97 3.49
CA THR A 516 -3.91 8.91 3.71
C THR A 516 -4.23 10.31 3.17
N ILE A 517 -4.88 10.39 2.00
CA ILE A 517 -5.32 11.67 1.43
C ILE A 517 -6.43 12.29 2.27
N MET A 518 -7.37 11.49 2.77
CA MET A 518 -8.42 11.94 3.71
C MET A 518 -7.80 12.55 4.98
N ILE A 519 -6.80 11.87 5.58
CA ILE A 519 -6.06 12.39 6.74
C ILE A 519 -5.45 13.76 6.43
N ALA A 520 -4.84 13.92 5.25
CA ALA A 520 -4.22 15.19 4.85
C ALA A 520 -5.26 16.31 4.61
N GLU A 521 -6.42 16.00 4.04
CA GLU A 521 -7.53 16.97 3.88
C GLU A 521 -8.06 17.44 5.23
N LYS A 522 -8.26 16.52 6.16
CA LYS A 522 -8.70 16.82 7.53
C LYS A 522 -7.65 17.63 8.28
N ALA A 523 -6.38 17.23 8.21
CA ALA A 523 -5.27 17.95 8.81
C ALA A 523 -5.16 19.39 8.30
N ALA A 524 -5.40 19.61 7.00
CA ALA A 524 -5.37 20.96 6.42
C ALA A 524 -6.44 21.88 7.03
N ASP A 525 -7.64 21.36 7.33
CA ASP A 525 -8.69 22.14 7.97
C ASP A 525 -8.37 22.37 9.46
N ILE A 526 -7.91 21.36 10.21
CA ILE A 526 -7.44 21.50 11.59
C ILE A 526 -6.35 22.59 11.70
N ILE A 527 -5.37 22.57 10.79
CA ILE A 527 -4.28 23.56 10.77
C ILE A 527 -4.81 24.97 10.50
N ARG A 528 -5.77 25.12 9.58
CA ARG A 528 -6.40 26.42 9.28
C ARG A 528 -7.13 26.99 10.49
N GLU A 529 -7.97 26.17 11.14
CA GLU A 529 -8.74 26.58 12.31
C GLU A 529 -7.85 27.01 13.46
N GLN A 530 -6.86 26.19 13.82
CA GLN A 530 -5.94 26.48 14.93
C GLN A 530 -5.04 27.68 14.69
N ASN A 531 -4.64 27.92 13.44
CA ASN A 531 -3.80 29.06 13.07
C ASN A 531 -4.61 30.29 12.62
N LYS A 532 -5.95 30.23 12.62
CA LYS A 532 -6.86 31.29 12.16
C LYS A 532 -6.49 31.79 10.74
N LEU A 533 -6.30 30.84 9.80
CA LEU A 533 -5.83 31.08 8.45
C LEU A 533 -6.96 31.21 7.43
#